data_dbb9623414403041ba5e8b94403d474e
#
_entry.id   dbb9623414403041ba5e8b94403d474e
#
_cell.length_a   1.000
_cell.length_b   1.000
_cell.length_c   1.000
_cell.angle_alpha   90.00
_cell.angle_beta   90.00
_cell.angle_gamma   90.00
#
_symmetry.space_group_name_H-M   'P 1'
#
loop_
_entity.id
_entity.type
_entity.pdbx_description
1 polymer ?
#
loop_
_entity_poly.entity_id
_entity_poly.type
_entity_poly.pdbx_seq_one_letter_code
_entity_poly.pdbx_strand_id
1 'polypeptide(L)'
;HPMLRQSNWKSRNLVCAGNFNMTNAEELFRKLVKLGQHPKDLGDTVTVMEKIGHFLDEENQRVFERFKGIYENPALSDIIEDNMDLQRVLHRACRDFDGGYALAGITGYGSSFVVRDPSGIRPAYYWADDEVVVVTSERPPMTAAFGAKFDDIKEIQPGNAIIIDKY
;
A
#
# COMPACT_ATOMS: atom_id res chain seq x y z
N HIS A 1 -6.81 -11.31 7.49
CA HIS A 1 -7.97 -10.89 6.69
C HIS A 1 -7.72 -9.52 6.09
N PRO A 2 -8.27 -9.22 4.89
CA PRO A 2 -8.24 -7.87 4.36
C PRO A 2 -8.93 -6.90 5.33
N MET A 3 -8.36 -5.72 5.47
CA MET A 3 -8.93 -4.65 6.27
C MET A 3 -9.18 -3.42 5.41
N LEU A 4 -10.29 -2.75 5.66
CA LEU A 4 -10.73 -1.54 4.97
C LEU A 4 -10.55 -0.33 5.89
N ARG A 5 -9.82 0.66 5.41
CA ARG A 5 -9.84 2.03 5.91
C ARG A 5 -10.74 2.86 4.99
N GLN A 6 -11.79 3.41 5.55
CA GLN A 6 -12.79 4.16 4.80
C GLN A 6 -12.81 5.64 5.18
N SER A 7 -12.90 6.48 4.18
CA SER A 7 -13.04 7.94 4.28
C SER A 7 -14.11 8.42 3.30
N ASN A 8 -14.64 9.61 3.51
CA ASN A 8 -15.54 10.27 2.54
C ASN A 8 -14.82 10.72 1.25
N TRP A 9 -13.49 10.79 1.29
CA TRP A 9 -12.67 11.06 0.13
C TRP A 9 -12.20 9.73 -0.47
N LYS A 10 -12.53 9.48 -1.73
CA LYS A 10 -12.18 8.26 -2.46
C LYS A 10 -10.67 8.02 -2.44
N SER A 11 -9.87 9.06 -2.69
CA SER A 11 -8.41 9.03 -2.68
C SER A 11 -7.76 8.69 -1.33
N ARG A 12 -8.52 8.71 -0.23
CA ARG A 12 -8.08 8.32 1.12
C ARG A 12 -8.51 6.93 1.54
N ASN A 13 -9.26 6.23 0.69
CA ASN A 13 -9.68 4.85 0.98
C ASN A 13 -8.55 3.88 0.67
N LEU A 14 -8.44 2.86 1.52
CA LEU A 14 -7.37 1.86 1.44
C LEU A 14 -7.88 0.52 1.91
N VAL A 15 -7.63 -0.52 1.13
CA VAL A 15 -7.75 -1.92 1.56
C VAL A 15 -6.36 -2.51 1.64
N CYS A 16 -6.02 -3.14 2.75
CA CYS A 16 -4.75 -3.82 2.94
C CYS A 16 -4.96 -5.27 3.39
N ALA A 17 -4.11 -6.14 2.89
CA ALA A 17 -3.97 -7.53 3.35
C ALA A 17 -2.50 -7.93 3.31
N GLY A 18 -2.09 -8.83 4.17
CA GLY A 18 -0.70 -9.27 4.14
C GLY A 18 -0.41 -10.37 5.15
N ASN A 19 0.78 -10.90 5.01
CA ASN A 19 1.39 -11.77 6.00
C ASN A 19 2.55 -11.01 6.63
N PHE A 20 2.38 -10.61 7.88
CA PHE A 20 3.38 -9.82 8.58
C PHE A 20 3.41 -10.13 10.07
N ASN A 21 4.60 -9.96 10.64
CA ASN A 21 4.86 -9.98 12.06
C ASN A 21 5.78 -8.79 12.34
N MET A 22 5.20 -7.74 12.91
CA MET A 22 5.92 -6.50 13.21
C MET A 22 6.58 -6.60 14.57
N THR A 23 7.89 -6.38 14.64
CA THR A 23 8.63 -6.39 15.91
C THR A 23 8.39 -5.10 16.69
N ASN A 24 8.01 -4.02 16.03
CA ASN A 24 7.85 -2.69 16.60
C ASN A 24 6.42 -2.13 16.51
N ALA A 25 5.39 -2.98 16.44
CA ALA A 25 3.99 -2.55 16.32
C ALA A 25 3.57 -1.54 17.40
N GLU A 26 3.96 -1.77 18.65
CA GLU A 26 3.64 -0.87 19.76
C GLU A 26 4.31 0.51 19.61
N GLU A 27 5.55 0.56 19.13
CA GLU A 27 6.24 1.82 18.84
C GLU A 27 5.53 2.60 17.74
N LEU A 28 5.17 1.91 16.64
CA LEU A 28 4.43 2.50 15.52
C LEU A 28 3.07 3.04 15.98
N PHE A 29 2.36 2.30 16.79
CA PHE A 29 1.09 2.72 17.39
C PHE A 29 1.24 3.99 18.21
N ARG A 30 2.24 4.04 19.11
CA ARG A 30 2.53 5.25 19.90
C ARG A 30 2.89 6.46 19.02
N LYS A 31 3.59 6.25 17.89
CA LYS A 31 3.86 7.30 16.91
C LYS A 31 2.56 7.83 16.30
N LEU A 32 1.63 6.95 15.90
CA LEU A 32 0.32 7.33 15.37
C LEU A 32 -0.49 8.16 16.38
N VAL A 33 -0.53 7.74 17.64
CA VAL A 33 -1.21 8.49 18.72
C VAL A 33 -0.59 9.89 18.88
N LYS A 34 0.74 10.01 18.84
CA LYS A 34 1.43 11.33 18.90
C LYS A 34 1.10 12.23 17.70
N LEU A 35 0.77 11.64 16.55
CA LEU A 35 0.31 12.36 15.35
C LEU A 35 -1.19 12.71 15.39
N GLY A 36 -1.87 12.44 16.53
CA GLY A 36 -3.29 12.72 16.71
C GLY A 36 -4.23 11.64 16.13
N GLN A 37 -3.68 10.51 15.70
CA GLN A 37 -4.48 9.36 15.27
C GLN A 37 -4.96 8.56 16.48
N HIS A 38 -6.10 7.92 16.36
CA HIS A 38 -6.66 7.05 17.39
C HIS A 38 -7.05 5.68 16.81
N PRO A 39 -6.05 4.82 16.49
CA PRO A 39 -6.35 3.48 15.98
C PRO A 39 -7.20 2.69 16.97
N LYS A 40 -8.18 1.95 16.46
CA LYS A 40 -9.17 1.22 17.30
C LYS A 40 -8.57 0.01 18.02
N ASP A 41 -7.43 -0.49 17.55
CA ASP A 41 -6.81 -1.71 18.03
C ASP A 41 -5.27 -1.59 17.93
N LEU A 42 -4.57 -2.26 18.84
CA LEU A 42 -3.11 -2.39 18.87
C LEU A 42 -2.57 -3.48 17.90
N GLY A 43 -3.45 -4.15 17.16
CA GLY A 43 -3.04 -5.21 16.23
C GLY A 43 -2.12 -4.69 15.12
N ASP A 44 -1.15 -5.52 14.72
CA ASP A 44 -0.18 -5.21 13.65
C ASP A 44 -0.88 -4.72 12.38
N THR A 45 -1.95 -5.39 11.97
CA THR A 45 -2.71 -5.05 10.76
C THR A 45 -3.29 -3.66 10.81
N VAL A 46 -3.92 -3.29 11.93
CA VAL A 46 -4.52 -1.96 12.12
C VAL A 46 -3.44 -0.91 12.12
N THR A 47 -2.37 -1.14 12.86
CA THR A 47 -1.25 -0.19 13.00
C THR A 47 -0.57 0.08 11.66
N VAL A 48 -0.29 -0.97 10.88
CA VAL A 48 0.29 -0.87 9.53
C VAL A 48 -0.63 -0.11 8.58
N MET A 49 -1.91 -0.49 8.54
CA MET A 49 -2.91 0.14 7.68
C MET A 49 -3.09 1.63 8.03
N GLU A 50 -3.22 1.96 9.31
CA GLU A 50 -3.40 3.37 9.73
C GLU A 50 -2.14 4.20 9.48
N LYS A 51 -0.94 3.60 9.55
CA LYS A 51 0.27 4.31 9.21
C LYS A 51 0.36 4.62 7.70
N ILE A 52 0.01 3.68 6.83
CA ILE A 52 -0.08 3.94 5.38
C ILE A 52 -1.19 4.97 5.12
N GLY A 53 -2.34 4.82 5.77
CA GLY A 53 -3.47 5.74 5.66
C GLY A 53 -3.14 7.18 6.08
N HIS A 54 -2.34 7.35 7.12
CA HIS A 54 -1.87 8.67 7.55
C HIS A 54 -1.08 9.38 6.43
N PHE A 55 -0.12 8.69 5.81
CA PHE A 55 0.65 9.27 4.71
C PHE A 55 -0.16 9.42 3.42
N LEU A 56 -1.17 8.59 3.22
CA LEU A 56 -2.15 8.75 2.14
C LEU A 56 -2.97 10.03 2.34
N ASP A 57 -3.40 10.33 3.57
CA ASP A 57 -4.10 11.56 3.91
C ASP A 57 -3.23 12.81 3.72
N GLU A 58 -1.95 12.74 4.13
CA GLU A 58 -1.01 13.85 3.92
C GLU A 58 -0.75 14.09 2.44
N GLU A 59 -0.60 13.05 1.64
CA GLU A 59 -0.40 13.16 0.20
C GLU A 59 -1.64 13.76 -0.48
N ASN A 60 -2.84 13.28 -0.12
CA ASN A 60 -4.09 13.87 -0.57
C ASN A 60 -4.16 15.36 -0.23
N GLN A 61 -3.83 15.73 1.00
CA GLN A 61 -3.84 17.14 1.43
C GLN A 61 -2.83 17.97 0.65
N ARG A 62 -1.62 17.45 0.40
CA ARG A 62 -0.59 18.11 -0.40
C ARG A 62 -1.08 18.43 -1.81
N VAL A 63 -1.71 17.45 -2.46
CA VAL A 63 -2.26 17.63 -3.81
C VAL A 63 -3.43 18.61 -3.78
N PHE A 64 -4.34 18.47 -2.81
CA PHE A 64 -5.45 19.41 -2.61
C PHE A 64 -4.96 20.86 -2.48
N GLU A 65 -3.97 21.14 -1.61
CA GLU A 65 -3.43 22.48 -1.41
C GLU A 65 -2.80 23.07 -2.67
N ARG A 66 -2.23 22.22 -3.52
CA ARG A 66 -1.63 22.64 -4.78
C ARG A 66 -2.68 23.11 -5.81
N PHE A 67 -3.87 22.49 -5.81
CA PHE A 67 -4.87 22.72 -6.85
C PHE A 67 -6.14 23.44 -6.35
N LYS A 68 -6.30 23.63 -5.04
CA LYS A 68 -7.44 24.39 -4.50
C LYS A 68 -7.47 25.80 -5.07
N GLY A 69 -8.69 26.24 -5.43
CA GLY A 69 -8.90 27.57 -6.03
C GLY A 69 -8.56 27.66 -7.52
N ILE A 70 -8.03 26.59 -8.13
CA ILE A 70 -7.83 26.48 -9.58
C ILE A 70 -8.99 25.71 -10.22
N TYR A 71 -9.49 24.69 -9.55
CA TYR A 71 -10.54 23.82 -10.02
C TYR A 71 -11.72 23.78 -9.05
N GLU A 72 -12.92 23.56 -9.58
CA GLU A 72 -14.13 23.34 -8.77
C GLU A 72 -14.17 21.91 -8.20
N ASN A 73 -14.91 21.71 -7.12
CA ASN A 73 -14.89 20.50 -6.31
C ASN A 73 -15.03 19.16 -7.04
N PRO A 74 -15.93 18.95 -8.03
CA PRO A 74 -15.97 17.66 -8.72
C PRO A 74 -14.69 17.38 -9.51
N ALA A 75 -14.21 18.35 -10.29
CA ALA A 75 -12.97 18.22 -11.07
C ALA A 75 -11.74 18.12 -10.18
N LEU A 76 -11.73 18.77 -9.02
CA LEU A 76 -10.63 18.70 -8.06
C LEU A 76 -10.45 17.29 -7.50
N SER A 77 -11.52 16.52 -7.30
CA SER A 77 -11.41 15.12 -6.86
C SER A 77 -10.64 14.25 -7.85
N ASP A 78 -10.98 14.37 -9.13
CA ASP A 78 -10.32 13.60 -10.20
C ASP A 78 -8.84 14.01 -10.33
N ILE A 79 -8.55 15.32 -10.27
CA ILE A 79 -7.20 15.85 -10.30
C ILE A 79 -6.37 15.37 -9.11
N ILE A 80 -6.96 15.27 -7.92
CA ILE A 80 -6.27 14.71 -6.76
C ILE A 80 -5.91 13.25 -7.03
N GLU A 81 -6.85 12.44 -7.50
CA GLU A 81 -6.60 11.02 -7.81
C GLU A 81 -5.46 10.84 -8.81
N ASP A 82 -5.43 11.64 -9.87
CA ASP A 82 -4.42 11.58 -10.94
C ASP A 82 -3.03 12.09 -10.52
N ASN A 83 -2.95 12.84 -9.41
CA ASN A 83 -1.69 13.42 -8.92
C ASN A 83 -1.22 12.82 -7.58
N MET A 84 -1.85 11.74 -7.12
CA MET A 84 -1.39 11.01 -5.94
C MET A 84 -0.07 10.27 -6.23
N ASP A 85 0.92 10.49 -5.40
CA ASP A 85 2.22 9.82 -5.46
C ASP A 85 2.26 8.65 -4.46
N LEU A 86 1.84 7.47 -4.91
CA LEU A 86 1.78 6.27 -4.08
C LEU A 86 3.19 5.79 -3.67
N GLN A 87 4.20 5.97 -4.52
CA GLN A 87 5.58 5.66 -4.18
C GLN A 87 6.05 6.47 -2.96
N ARG A 88 5.77 7.77 -2.97
CA ARG A 88 6.08 8.66 -1.85
C ARG A 88 5.35 8.27 -0.57
N VAL A 89 4.07 7.90 -0.67
CA VAL A 89 3.26 7.41 0.46
C VAL A 89 3.91 6.18 1.07
N LEU A 90 4.20 5.16 0.26
CA LEU A 90 4.78 3.90 0.73
C LEU A 90 6.19 4.09 1.30
N HIS A 91 7.03 4.88 0.64
CA HIS A 91 8.38 5.17 1.13
C HIS A 91 8.36 5.80 2.54
N ARG A 92 7.46 6.74 2.79
CA ARG A 92 7.30 7.38 4.10
C ARG A 92 6.67 6.46 5.14
N ALA A 93 5.65 5.70 4.75
CA ALA A 93 4.94 4.81 5.66
C ALA A 93 5.81 3.65 6.12
N CYS A 94 6.51 2.99 5.19
CA CYS A 94 7.27 1.78 5.46
C CYS A 94 8.66 2.03 6.06
N ARG A 95 9.12 3.29 6.07
CA ARG A 95 10.46 3.66 6.56
C ARG A 95 10.79 3.12 7.94
N ASP A 96 9.80 3.11 8.84
CA ASP A 96 9.99 2.70 10.24
C ASP A 96 9.47 1.28 10.51
N PHE A 97 9.04 0.54 9.47
CA PHE A 97 8.57 -0.82 9.66
C PHE A 97 9.74 -1.74 9.96
N ASP A 98 9.64 -2.47 11.08
CA ASP A 98 10.59 -3.50 11.46
C ASP A 98 9.88 -4.84 11.65
N GLY A 99 10.46 -5.90 11.07
CA GLY A 99 9.88 -7.24 11.03
C GLY A 99 9.83 -7.85 9.65
N GLY A 100 9.21 -9.02 9.55
CA GLY A 100 8.99 -9.72 8.28
C GLY A 100 7.60 -9.44 7.74
N TYR A 101 7.49 -8.92 6.52
CA TYR A 101 6.19 -8.64 5.91
C TYR A 101 6.17 -8.75 4.39
N ALA A 102 5.04 -9.21 3.87
CA ALA A 102 4.60 -9.01 2.50
C ALA A 102 3.17 -8.46 2.56
N LEU A 103 2.99 -7.24 2.12
CA LEU A 103 1.77 -6.45 2.26
C LEU A 103 1.26 -6.04 0.89
N ALA A 104 0.01 -6.38 0.59
CA ALA A 104 -0.71 -5.92 -0.59
C ALA A 104 -1.76 -4.86 -0.20
N GLY A 105 -1.98 -3.88 -1.06
CA GLY A 105 -3.00 -2.88 -0.86
C GLY A 105 -3.60 -2.36 -2.15
N ILE A 106 -4.83 -1.88 -2.03
CA ILE A 106 -5.57 -1.21 -3.11
C ILE A 106 -6.11 0.10 -2.58
N THR A 107 -5.84 1.16 -3.30
CA THR A 107 -6.35 2.50 -2.99
C THR A 107 -7.75 2.71 -3.57
N GLY A 108 -8.53 3.61 -3.00
CA GLY A 108 -9.85 3.92 -3.51
C GLY A 108 -9.86 4.57 -4.89
N TYR A 109 -8.75 5.09 -5.37
CA TYR A 109 -8.60 5.65 -6.72
C TYR A 109 -8.09 4.65 -7.76
N GLY A 110 -7.88 3.37 -7.37
CA GLY A 110 -7.65 2.27 -8.31
C GLY A 110 -6.20 1.82 -8.43
N SER A 111 -5.21 2.56 -7.91
CA SER A 111 -3.83 2.07 -7.85
C SER A 111 -3.67 1.01 -6.78
N SER A 112 -2.83 0.02 -7.05
CA SER A 112 -2.53 -1.07 -6.13
C SER A 112 -1.04 -1.23 -5.92
N PHE A 113 -0.67 -1.93 -4.85
CA PHE A 113 0.74 -2.13 -4.52
C PHE A 113 0.98 -3.44 -3.76
N VAL A 114 2.20 -3.93 -3.85
CA VAL A 114 2.72 -4.96 -2.96
C VAL A 114 4.10 -4.52 -2.47
N VAL A 115 4.30 -4.54 -1.15
CA VAL A 115 5.56 -4.17 -0.49
C VAL A 115 6.14 -5.40 0.19
N ARG A 116 7.45 -5.61 0.05
CA ARG A 116 8.19 -6.67 0.76
C ARG A 116 9.15 -6.07 1.78
N ASP A 117 9.30 -6.75 2.92
CA ASP A 117 10.21 -6.34 3.99
C ASP A 117 11.67 -6.21 3.51
N PRO A 118 12.46 -5.29 4.10
CA PRO A 118 13.84 -5.04 3.68
C PRO A 118 14.80 -6.19 3.99
N SER A 119 14.45 -7.09 4.90
CA SER A 119 15.24 -8.26 5.23
C SER A 119 14.89 -9.49 4.37
N GLY A 120 13.83 -9.42 3.56
CA GLY A 120 13.38 -10.49 2.69
C GLY A 120 12.87 -11.73 3.45
N ILE A 121 12.38 -11.55 4.68
CA ILE A 121 11.88 -12.64 5.53
C ILE A 121 10.64 -13.28 4.93
N ARG A 122 9.71 -12.44 4.41
CA ARG A 122 8.51 -12.94 3.73
C ARG A 122 8.76 -13.03 2.22
N PRO A 123 8.40 -14.16 1.59
CA PRO A 123 8.51 -14.29 0.14
C PRO A 123 7.43 -13.47 -0.57
N ALA A 124 7.79 -12.93 -1.72
CA ALA A 124 6.86 -12.30 -2.64
C ALA A 124 7.40 -12.39 -4.07
N TYR A 125 6.60 -12.92 -4.96
CA TYR A 125 6.92 -13.13 -6.37
C TYR A 125 5.89 -12.43 -7.24
N TYR A 126 6.29 -12.04 -8.44
CA TYR A 126 5.38 -11.47 -9.43
C TYR A 126 5.64 -12.03 -10.83
N TRP A 127 4.59 -12.03 -11.60
CA TRP A 127 4.59 -12.29 -13.01
C TRP A 127 3.58 -11.35 -13.68
N ALA A 128 3.89 -10.92 -14.89
CA ALA A 128 3.02 -10.03 -15.65
C ALA A 128 3.03 -10.43 -17.13
N ASP A 129 1.90 -10.27 -17.78
CA ASP A 129 1.75 -10.25 -19.21
C ASP A 129 1.05 -8.95 -19.66
N ASP A 130 0.52 -8.93 -20.89
CA ASP A 130 -0.14 -7.74 -21.44
C ASP A 130 -1.52 -7.44 -20.81
N GLU A 131 -2.08 -8.38 -20.05
CA GLU A 131 -3.43 -8.27 -19.48
C GLU A 131 -3.46 -8.18 -17.95
N VAL A 132 -2.53 -8.88 -17.28
CA VAL A 132 -2.57 -9.01 -15.82
C VAL A 132 -1.19 -8.90 -15.18
N VAL A 133 -1.19 -8.39 -13.95
CA VAL A 133 -0.07 -8.51 -13.02
C VAL A 133 -0.49 -9.39 -11.86
N VAL A 134 0.23 -10.47 -11.63
CA VAL A 134 -0.05 -11.43 -10.55
C VAL A 134 1.06 -11.36 -9.52
N VAL A 135 0.70 -11.23 -8.24
CA VAL A 135 1.64 -11.28 -7.13
C VAL A 135 1.19 -12.34 -6.14
N THR A 136 2.11 -13.22 -5.74
CA THR A 136 1.85 -14.31 -4.79
C THR A 136 3.04 -14.49 -3.84
N SER A 137 2.82 -15.18 -2.73
CA SER A 137 3.90 -15.62 -1.83
C SER A 137 4.68 -16.83 -2.35
N GLU A 138 4.15 -17.54 -3.35
CA GLU A 138 4.74 -18.77 -3.89
C GLU A 138 4.58 -18.82 -5.42
N ARG A 139 5.54 -19.43 -6.13
CA ARG A 139 5.50 -19.56 -7.59
C ARG A 139 4.45 -20.53 -8.14
N PRO A 140 4.17 -21.70 -7.51
CA PRO A 140 3.26 -22.68 -8.06
C PRO A 140 1.86 -22.16 -8.42
N PRO A 141 1.22 -21.27 -7.64
CA PRO A 141 -0.08 -20.71 -8.02
C PRO A 141 -0.08 -19.96 -9.35
N MET A 142 1.01 -19.24 -9.66
CA MET A 142 1.14 -18.51 -10.93
C MET A 142 1.25 -19.47 -12.12
N THR A 143 2.03 -20.55 -11.95
CA THR A 143 2.17 -21.58 -12.98
C THR A 143 0.84 -22.32 -13.21
N ALA A 144 0.17 -22.69 -12.12
CA ALA A 144 -1.07 -23.48 -12.20
C ALA A 144 -2.28 -22.70 -12.74
N ALA A 145 -2.45 -21.45 -12.31
CA ALA A 145 -3.64 -20.65 -12.61
C ALA A 145 -3.48 -19.78 -13.86
N PHE A 146 -2.27 -19.31 -14.15
CA PHE A 146 -2.00 -18.35 -15.23
C PHE A 146 -1.09 -18.92 -16.33
N GLY A 147 -0.59 -20.14 -16.17
CA GLY A 147 0.32 -20.75 -17.15
C GLY A 147 1.70 -20.09 -17.21
N ALA A 148 2.06 -19.30 -16.19
CA ALA A 148 3.37 -18.63 -16.11
C ALA A 148 4.50 -19.65 -16.11
N LYS A 149 5.51 -19.45 -16.97
CA LYS A 149 6.71 -20.28 -16.93
C LYS A 149 7.52 -19.94 -15.68
N PHE A 150 8.10 -20.95 -15.06
CA PHE A 150 8.83 -20.80 -13.81
C PHE A 150 9.95 -19.74 -13.91
N ASP A 151 10.65 -19.70 -15.05
CA ASP A 151 11.77 -18.77 -15.27
C ASP A 151 11.33 -17.32 -15.53
N ASP A 152 10.06 -17.11 -15.89
CA ASP A 152 9.48 -15.76 -16.10
C ASP A 152 8.97 -15.15 -14.79
N ILE A 153 8.81 -15.98 -13.73
CA ILE A 153 8.37 -15.52 -12.41
C ILE A 153 9.54 -14.89 -11.67
N LYS A 154 9.40 -13.61 -11.36
CA LYS A 154 10.43 -12.80 -10.69
C LYS A 154 10.12 -12.66 -9.20
N GLU A 155 11.17 -12.54 -8.42
CA GLU A 155 11.07 -12.23 -6.99
C GLU A 155 11.05 -10.71 -6.78
N ILE A 156 10.15 -10.22 -5.95
CA ILE A 156 10.22 -8.83 -5.47
C ILE A 156 11.44 -8.75 -4.55
N GLN A 157 12.40 -7.90 -4.90
CA GLN A 157 13.62 -7.75 -4.11
C GLN A 157 13.31 -7.23 -2.70
N PRO A 158 14.06 -7.66 -1.66
CA PRO A 158 13.89 -7.14 -0.31
C PRO A 158 13.90 -5.61 -0.25
N GLY A 159 12.98 -5.03 0.50
CA GLY A 159 12.83 -3.59 0.65
C GLY A 159 12.20 -2.86 -0.54
N ASN A 160 11.75 -3.61 -1.55
CA ASN A 160 11.11 -3.02 -2.74
C ASN A 160 9.59 -3.20 -2.73
N ALA A 161 8.95 -2.43 -3.57
CA ALA A 161 7.52 -2.51 -3.84
C ALA A 161 7.26 -2.61 -5.35
N ILE A 162 6.17 -3.28 -5.69
CA ILE A 162 5.52 -3.15 -6.99
C ILE A 162 4.34 -2.21 -6.80
N ILE A 163 4.23 -1.23 -7.67
CA ILE A 163 3.08 -0.33 -7.77
C ILE A 163 2.47 -0.54 -9.14
N ILE A 164 1.16 -0.70 -9.15
CA ILE A 164 0.36 -0.85 -10.36
C ILE A 164 -0.60 0.33 -10.37
N ASP A 165 -0.30 1.30 -11.22
CA ASP A 165 -1.12 2.48 -11.36
C ASP A 165 -2.36 2.18 -12.19
N LYS A 166 -3.39 2.99 -11.98
CA LYS A 166 -4.67 2.89 -12.69
C LYS A 166 -4.53 3.14 -14.20
N TYR A 167 -3.48 3.88 -14.61
CA TYR A 167 -3.21 4.27 -16.00
C TYR A 167 -1.79 3.89 -16.42
#